data_20134eb185d1fd799fe02a3b1505beb3
#
_entry.id   20134eb185d1fd799fe02a3b1505beb3
#
_cell.length_a   1.000
_cell.length_b   1.000
_cell.length_c   1.000
_cell.angle_alpha   90.00
_cell.angle_beta   90.00
_cell.angle_gamma   90.00
#
_symmetry.space_group_name_H-M   'P 1'
#
loop_
_entity.id
_entity.type
_entity.pdbx_description
1 polymer ?
#
loop_
_entity_poly.entity_id
_entity_poly.type
_entity_poly.pdbx_seq_one_letter_code
_entity_poly.pdbx_strand_id
1 'polypeptide(L)'
;MNINAIVAISKNNGIGLNNKLPWKCKEDLIYFKNLTIGKGNNAIIMGKNTYKSVGILPKRHNFILSSTLHFSYVKNNFLIKTFISIDELLKFINNTNNYDNLWIIGGSKIYKSFLNKHLIDLFYITYIDKYFDCDTFMCKLPNYYLKLSEKISPNKFDDKHSIHYIIFKKIHKNMKIIYKNNHISMVKDIHFDNLPDIYFTIEYDNKECQTDIHHLSIYKN
;
A
#
# COMPACT_ATOMS: atom_id res chain seq x y z
N MET A 1 -11.19 10.38 1.74
CA MET A 1 -9.80 10.26 1.24
C MET A 1 -9.23 8.95 1.76
N ASN A 2 -8.68 8.12 0.89
CA ASN A 2 -8.03 6.86 1.25
C ASN A 2 -6.51 7.00 1.23
N ILE A 3 -5.85 6.32 2.16
CA ILE A 3 -4.38 6.18 2.15
C ILE A 3 -4.06 4.80 1.58
N ASN A 4 -3.53 4.77 0.38
CA ASN A 4 -3.19 3.56 -0.34
C ASN A 4 -1.67 3.39 -0.43
N ALA A 5 -1.19 2.16 -0.52
CA ALA A 5 0.18 1.87 -0.88
C ALA A 5 0.24 1.13 -2.21
N ILE A 6 1.30 1.36 -2.98
CA ILE A 6 1.57 0.66 -4.23
C ILE A 6 3.03 0.30 -4.31
N VAL A 7 3.32 -0.97 -4.64
CA VAL A 7 4.67 -1.52 -4.74
C VAL A 7 4.73 -2.62 -5.79
N ALA A 8 5.83 -2.69 -6.53
CA ALA A 8 6.19 -3.87 -7.29
C ALA A 8 7.18 -4.71 -6.48
N ILE A 9 6.98 -6.02 -6.44
CA ILE A 9 7.83 -6.97 -5.71
C ILE A 9 8.22 -8.15 -6.61
N SER A 10 9.42 -8.65 -6.43
CA SER A 10 9.88 -9.89 -7.03
C SER A 10 9.45 -11.12 -6.22
N LYS A 11 9.69 -12.31 -6.75
CA LYS A 11 9.41 -13.60 -6.10
C LYS A 11 10.07 -13.76 -4.73
N ASN A 12 11.20 -13.13 -4.50
CA ASN A 12 11.91 -13.06 -3.23
C ASN A 12 11.59 -11.80 -2.40
N ASN A 13 10.46 -11.14 -2.64
CA ASN A 13 10.02 -9.90 -1.97
C ASN A 13 10.98 -8.71 -2.15
N GLY A 14 11.89 -8.74 -3.11
CA GLY A 14 12.78 -7.63 -3.42
C GLY A 14 12.02 -6.47 -4.04
N ILE A 15 12.41 -5.25 -3.74
CA ILE A 15 11.83 -4.00 -4.26
C ILE A 15 12.88 -3.03 -4.81
N GLY A 16 14.16 -3.36 -4.68
CA GLY A 16 15.23 -2.49 -5.13
C GLY A 16 16.60 -3.12 -5.05
N LEU A 17 17.51 -2.59 -5.90
CA LEU A 17 18.93 -2.85 -5.91
C LEU A 17 19.66 -1.54 -6.20
N ASN A 18 20.58 -1.12 -5.35
CA ASN A 18 21.37 0.11 -5.52
C ASN A 18 20.49 1.37 -5.77
N ASN A 19 19.40 1.51 -5.01
CA ASN A 19 18.38 2.56 -5.13
C ASN A 19 17.66 2.60 -6.49
N LYS A 20 17.62 1.52 -7.25
CA LYS A 20 16.87 1.39 -8.52
C LYS A 20 15.99 0.15 -8.47
N LEU A 21 15.00 0.09 -9.36
CA LEU A 21 14.26 -1.15 -9.59
C LEU A 21 15.19 -2.15 -10.29
N PRO A 22 15.29 -3.41 -9.83
CA PRO A 22 16.18 -4.41 -10.41
C PRO A 22 15.66 -4.98 -11.74
N TRP A 23 14.49 -4.53 -12.17
CA TRP A 23 13.84 -4.93 -13.42
C TRP A 23 13.39 -3.72 -14.26
N LYS A 24 13.10 -4.00 -15.52
CA LYS A 24 12.38 -3.10 -16.42
C LYS A 24 11.04 -3.74 -16.76
N CYS A 25 9.96 -3.19 -16.25
CA CYS A 25 8.59 -3.64 -16.51
C CYS A 25 7.74 -2.44 -16.93
N LYS A 26 7.58 -2.23 -18.24
CA LYS A 26 6.83 -1.10 -18.79
C LYS A 26 5.36 -1.14 -18.36
N GLU A 27 4.79 -2.33 -18.28
CA GLU A 27 3.41 -2.56 -17.91
C GLU A 27 3.14 -2.11 -16.46
N ASP A 28 4.00 -2.51 -15.52
CA ASP A 28 3.92 -2.05 -14.14
C ASP A 28 4.02 -0.53 -14.02
N LEU A 29 4.94 0.09 -14.76
CA LEU A 29 5.08 1.55 -14.77
C LEU A 29 3.83 2.26 -15.30
N ILE A 30 3.14 1.69 -16.30
CA ILE A 30 1.86 2.20 -16.81
C ILE A 30 0.77 2.03 -15.75
N TYR A 31 0.67 0.86 -15.12
CA TYR A 31 -0.28 0.58 -14.04
C TYR A 31 -0.09 1.53 -12.86
N PHE A 32 1.14 1.66 -12.37
CA PHE A 32 1.54 2.60 -11.34
C PHE A 32 1.14 4.04 -11.68
N LYS A 33 1.48 4.49 -12.89
CA LYS A 33 1.17 5.84 -13.37
C LYS A 33 -0.33 6.10 -13.37
N ASN A 34 -1.12 5.20 -13.94
CA ASN A 34 -2.57 5.36 -14.07
C ASN A 34 -3.26 5.44 -12.71
N LEU A 35 -2.92 4.54 -11.77
CA LEU A 35 -3.48 4.54 -10.43
C LEU A 35 -3.11 5.79 -9.63
N THR A 36 -1.83 6.16 -9.65
CA THR A 36 -1.35 7.26 -8.80
C THR A 36 -1.69 8.65 -9.33
N ILE A 37 -1.93 8.81 -10.63
CA ILE A 37 -2.49 10.05 -11.19
C ILE A 37 -3.99 10.14 -10.91
N GLY A 38 -4.75 9.04 -11.12
CA GLY A 38 -6.18 9.00 -10.93
C GLY A 38 -6.91 10.09 -11.71
N LYS A 39 -7.79 10.84 -11.06
CA LYS A 39 -8.52 11.97 -11.64
C LYS A 39 -7.72 13.29 -11.68
N GLY A 40 -6.49 13.30 -11.15
CA GLY A 40 -5.58 14.44 -11.25
C GLY A 40 -5.35 15.22 -9.95
N ASN A 41 -5.96 14.83 -8.83
CA ASN A 41 -5.75 15.50 -7.53
C ASN A 41 -5.23 14.52 -6.45
N ASN A 42 -4.41 13.58 -6.85
CA ASN A 42 -3.75 12.67 -5.94
C ASN A 42 -2.42 13.23 -5.41
N ALA A 43 -2.03 12.80 -4.22
CA ALA A 43 -0.68 13.01 -3.69
C ALA A 43 0.07 11.69 -3.55
N ILE A 44 1.36 11.70 -3.89
CA ILE A 44 2.27 10.59 -3.64
C ILE A 44 3.17 10.91 -2.46
N ILE A 45 3.45 9.89 -1.65
CA ILE A 45 4.29 10.00 -0.44
C ILE A 45 5.48 9.06 -0.62
N MET A 46 6.68 9.59 -0.48
CA MET A 46 7.92 8.84 -0.66
C MET A 46 9.00 9.25 0.34
N GLY A 47 9.96 8.38 0.58
CA GLY A 47 11.16 8.71 1.33
C GLY A 47 12.21 9.41 0.46
N LYS A 48 13.19 10.06 1.12
CA LYS A 48 14.29 10.77 0.47
C LYS A 48 15.02 9.94 -0.60
N ASN A 49 15.31 8.66 -0.34
CA ASN A 49 16.06 7.82 -1.28
C ASN A 49 15.20 7.51 -2.52
N THR A 50 13.92 7.23 -2.35
CA THR A 50 13.00 7.07 -3.47
C THR A 50 12.91 8.36 -4.28
N TYR A 51 12.76 9.52 -3.63
CA TYR A 51 12.79 10.81 -4.32
C TYR A 51 14.07 11.04 -5.13
N LYS A 52 15.25 10.70 -4.58
CA LYS A 52 16.52 10.81 -5.31
C LYS A 52 16.59 9.89 -6.52
N SER A 53 15.93 8.74 -6.47
CA SER A 53 15.91 7.76 -7.56
C SER A 53 14.94 8.13 -8.69
N VAL A 54 13.71 8.53 -8.34
CA VAL A 54 12.63 8.74 -9.33
C VAL A 54 12.38 10.20 -9.67
N GLY A 55 12.88 11.14 -8.84
CA GLY A 55 12.62 12.57 -8.98
C GLY A 55 11.17 12.96 -8.70
N ILE A 56 10.77 14.09 -9.28
CA ILE A 56 9.38 14.57 -9.21
C ILE A 56 8.54 13.80 -10.23
N LEU A 57 7.47 13.20 -9.76
CA LEU A 57 6.51 12.54 -10.63
C LEU A 57 5.41 13.52 -11.04
N PRO A 58 5.24 13.81 -12.32
CA PRO A 58 4.32 14.85 -12.81
C PRO A 58 2.85 14.45 -12.61
N LYS A 59 1.97 15.46 -12.66
CA LYS A 59 0.51 15.36 -12.54
C LYS A 59 0.02 14.81 -11.20
N ARG A 60 0.81 14.99 -10.13
CA ARG A 60 0.53 14.58 -8.73
C ARG A 60 1.26 15.51 -7.79
N HIS A 61 0.69 15.74 -6.61
CA HIS A 61 1.43 16.35 -5.51
C HIS A 61 2.51 15.37 -5.04
N ASN A 62 3.71 15.90 -4.71
CA ASN A 62 4.85 15.06 -4.30
C ASN A 62 5.23 15.42 -2.87
N PHE A 63 5.01 14.51 -1.94
CA PHE A 63 5.32 14.65 -0.52
C PHE A 63 6.49 13.75 -0.15
N ILE A 64 7.54 14.36 0.35
CA ILE A 64 8.80 13.67 0.62
C ILE A 64 9.04 13.65 2.13
N LEU A 65 9.08 12.46 2.73
CA LEU A 65 9.45 12.28 4.14
C LEU A 65 10.98 12.27 4.27
N SER A 66 11.52 13.30 4.94
CA SER A 66 12.95 13.48 5.14
C SER A 66 13.26 14.41 6.32
N SER A 67 14.21 14.02 7.14
CA SER A 67 14.77 14.87 8.21
C SER A 67 15.86 15.83 7.73
N THR A 68 16.29 15.72 6.47
CA THR A 68 17.45 16.46 5.94
C THR A 68 17.17 17.28 4.69
N LEU A 69 15.99 17.13 4.09
CA LEU A 69 15.55 17.93 2.96
C LEU A 69 14.42 18.87 3.43
N HIS A 70 14.55 20.15 3.07
CA HIS A 70 13.61 21.18 3.48
C HIS A 70 13.29 22.06 2.28
N PHE A 71 12.13 21.84 1.64
CA PHE A 71 11.60 22.67 0.58
C PHE A 71 10.07 22.57 0.45
N SER A 72 9.48 23.61 -0.09
CA SER A 72 8.06 23.64 -0.46
C SER A 72 7.89 24.59 -1.64
N TYR A 73 7.39 24.09 -2.75
CA TYR A 73 7.11 24.89 -3.95
C TYR A 73 6.05 24.23 -4.81
N VAL A 74 5.47 25.00 -5.71
CA VAL A 74 4.48 24.55 -6.70
C VAL A 74 5.12 24.45 -8.07
N LYS A 75 4.89 23.35 -8.78
CA LYS A 75 5.29 23.14 -10.17
C LYS A 75 4.11 22.58 -10.97
N ASN A 76 3.73 23.28 -12.05
CA ASN A 76 2.60 22.87 -12.91
C ASN A 76 1.32 22.55 -12.10
N ASN A 77 0.96 23.43 -11.16
CA ASN A 77 -0.19 23.31 -10.24
C ASN A 77 -0.10 22.19 -9.18
N PHE A 78 1.03 21.48 -9.07
CA PHE A 78 1.23 20.44 -8.08
C PHE A 78 2.21 20.88 -6.99
N LEU A 79 1.84 20.69 -5.73
CA LEU A 79 2.69 20.99 -4.59
C LEU A 79 3.76 19.90 -4.43
N ILE A 80 5.00 20.35 -4.31
CA ILE A 80 6.16 19.52 -3.95
C ILE A 80 6.64 20.00 -2.60
N LYS A 81 6.57 19.14 -1.58
CA LYS A 81 6.88 19.53 -0.21
C LYS A 81 7.54 18.41 0.58
N THR A 82 8.48 18.79 1.43
CA THR A 82 9.09 17.90 2.41
C THR A 82 8.40 17.98 3.75
N PHE A 83 8.41 16.87 4.48
CA PHE A 83 7.92 16.75 5.86
C PHE A 83 8.94 15.97 6.68
N ILE A 84 9.13 16.34 7.93
CA ILE A 84 10.08 15.68 8.83
C ILE A 84 9.51 14.38 9.43
N SER A 85 8.18 14.28 9.51
CA SER A 85 7.48 13.12 10.09
C SER A 85 6.16 12.82 9.39
N ILE A 86 5.64 11.61 9.63
CA ILE A 86 4.29 11.22 9.19
C ILE A 86 3.23 12.09 9.88
N ASP A 87 3.42 12.41 11.15
CA ASP A 87 2.43 13.18 11.93
C ASP A 87 2.33 14.61 11.41
N GLU A 88 3.46 15.24 11.04
CA GLU A 88 3.45 16.56 10.37
C GLU A 88 2.73 16.49 9.02
N LEU A 89 3.01 15.47 8.22
CA LEU A 89 2.35 15.24 6.94
C LEU A 89 0.84 15.08 7.12
N LEU A 90 0.40 14.24 8.06
CA LEU A 90 -1.03 14.02 8.31
C LEU A 90 -1.74 15.28 8.82
N LYS A 91 -1.09 16.03 9.70
CA LYS A 91 -1.60 17.34 10.16
C LYS A 91 -1.78 18.32 9.00
N PHE A 92 -0.81 18.40 8.11
CA PHE A 92 -0.88 19.23 6.90
C PHE A 92 -2.04 18.79 6.00
N ILE A 93 -2.18 17.50 5.74
CA ILE A 93 -3.22 16.95 4.87
C ILE A 93 -4.62 17.21 5.46
N ASN A 94 -4.80 17.00 6.75
CA ASN A 94 -6.08 17.24 7.43
C ASN A 94 -6.50 18.73 7.39
N ASN A 95 -5.54 19.64 7.43
CA ASN A 95 -5.82 21.06 7.34
C ASN A 95 -6.11 21.55 5.92
N THR A 96 -5.61 20.85 4.90
CA THR A 96 -5.82 21.24 3.50
C THR A 96 -7.00 20.53 2.84
N ASN A 97 -7.33 19.32 3.30
CA ASN A 97 -8.46 18.45 2.93
C ASN A 97 -8.80 18.37 1.42
N ASN A 98 -7.77 18.44 0.56
CA ASN A 98 -7.92 18.69 -0.87
C ASN A 98 -7.43 17.57 -1.79
N TYR A 99 -7.17 16.35 -1.27
CA TYR A 99 -6.62 15.26 -2.08
C TYR A 99 -7.66 14.14 -2.25
N ASP A 100 -7.76 13.60 -3.47
CA ASP A 100 -8.65 12.44 -3.73
C ASP A 100 -8.13 11.20 -3.02
N ASN A 101 -6.85 10.87 -3.22
CA ASN A 101 -6.14 9.77 -2.56
C ASN A 101 -4.69 10.13 -2.26
N LEU A 102 -4.17 9.50 -1.22
CA LEU A 102 -2.75 9.48 -0.91
C LEU A 102 -2.15 8.13 -1.31
N TRP A 103 -1.02 8.17 -2.00
CA TRP A 103 -0.33 6.97 -2.48
C TRP A 103 1.07 6.87 -1.87
N ILE A 104 1.27 5.91 -1.00
CA ILE A 104 2.59 5.59 -0.46
C ILE A 104 3.34 4.77 -1.52
N ILE A 105 4.47 5.29 -1.99
CA ILE A 105 5.25 4.69 -3.07
C ILE A 105 6.66 4.25 -2.64
N GLY A 106 6.90 4.27 -1.33
CA GLY A 106 8.11 3.69 -0.76
C GLY A 106 9.19 4.69 -0.34
N GLY A 107 10.41 4.20 -0.07
CA GLY A 107 10.86 2.79 -0.03
C GLY A 107 10.47 2.01 1.23
N SER A 108 11.20 0.91 1.46
CA SER A 108 10.91 -0.07 2.50
C SER A 108 10.62 0.54 3.88
N LYS A 109 11.46 1.49 4.33
CA LYS A 109 11.26 2.17 5.62
C LYS A 109 9.94 2.94 5.68
N ILE A 110 9.51 3.55 4.57
CA ILE A 110 8.27 4.32 4.52
C ILE A 110 7.06 3.37 4.58
N TYR A 111 7.06 2.29 3.79
CA TYR A 111 6.01 1.26 3.89
C TYR A 111 5.89 0.74 5.32
N LYS A 112 7.02 0.33 5.95
CA LYS A 112 7.03 -0.17 7.32
C LYS A 112 6.47 0.85 8.32
N SER A 113 6.85 2.13 8.20
CA SER A 113 6.39 3.17 9.12
C SER A 113 4.88 3.42 9.03
N PHE A 114 4.31 3.40 7.83
CA PHE A 114 2.86 3.55 7.63
C PHE A 114 2.09 2.29 8.04
N LEU A 115 2.62 1.11 7.80
CA LEU A 115 2.04 -0.16 8.27
C LEU A 115 2.01 -0.22 9.79
N ASN A 116 3.08 0.14 10.48
CA ASN A 116 3.16 0.15 11.94
C ASN A 116 2.18 1.15 12.59
N LYS A 117 1.80 2.20 11.87
CA LYS A 117 0.76 3.16 12.31
C LYS A 117 -0.65 2.77 11.85
N HIS A 118 -0.82 1.61 11.20
CA HIS A 118 -2.11 1.12 10.67
C HIS A 118 -2.82 2.08 9.72
N LEU A 119 -2.06 2.89 8.97
CA LEU A 119 -2.60 3.99 8.16
C LEU A 119 -3.01 3.59 6.74
N ILE A 120 -2.57 2.45 6.23
CA ILE A 120 -2.83 2.05 4.84
C ILE A 120 -4.16 1.31 4.75
N ASP A 121 -5.07 1.80 3.90
CA ASP A 121 -6.39 1.19 3.68
C ASP A 121 -6.35 0.08 2.64
N LEU A 122 -5.71 0.36 1.48
CA LEU A 122 -5.52 -0.60 0.40
C LEU A 122 -4.04 -0.72 0.06
N PHE A 123 -3.60 -1.95 -0.16
CA PHE A 123 -2.24 -2.25 -0.57
C PHE A 123 -2.25 -2.89 -1.95
N TYR A 124 -1.73 -2.18 -2.95
CA TYR A 124 -1.61 -2.62 -4.34
C TYR A 124 -0.22 -3.21 -4.57
N ILE A 125 -0.16 -4.47 -4.94
CA ILE A 125 1.08 -5.19 -5.19
C ILE A 125 1.11 -5.64 -6.64
N THR A 126 2.15 -5.24 -7.38
CA THR A 126 2.54 -5.88 -8.62
C THR A 126 3.55 -6.97 -8.27
N TYR A 127 3.13 -8.23 -8.29
CA TYR A 127 4.01 -9.37 -8.06
C TYR A 127 4.57 -9.88 -9.38
N ILE A 128 5.90 -9.88 -9.50
CA ILE A 128 6.62 -10.42 -10.65
C ILE A 128 7.16 -11.81 -10.24
N ASP A 129 6.64 -12.88 -10.85
CA ASP A 129 7.00 -14.26 -10.51
C ASP A 129 8.41 -14.64 -10.99
N LYS A 130 9.38 -13.80 -10.68
CA LYS A 130 10.80 -13.97 -11.02
C LYS A 130 11.67 -13.54 -9.85
N TYR A 131 12.78 -14.27 -9.65
CA TYR A 131 13.83 -13.89 -8.71
C TYR A 131 14.73 -12.81 -9.31
N PHE A 132 15.09 -11.82 -8.50
CA PHE A 132 16.05 -10.77 -8.84
C PHE A 132 17.01 -10.58 -7.68
N ASP A 133 18.24 -10.18 -8.01
CA ASP A 133 19.17 -9.69 -7.00
C ASP A 133 18.65 -8.38 -6.44
N CYS A 134 18.54 -8.31 -5.12
CA CYS A 134 17.98 -7.16 -4.42
C CYS A 134 18.76 -6.91 -3.12
N ASP A 135 18.90 -5.63 -2.76
CA ASP A 135 19.44 -5.18 -1.47
C ASP A 135 18.35 -4.60 -0.56
N THR A 136 17.19 -4.33 -1.13
CA THR A 136 16.04 -3.74 -0.45
C THR A 136 14.81 -4.61 -0.66
N PHE A 137 14.13 -4.94 0.45
CA PHE A 137 13.01 -5.88 0.45
C PHE A 137 11.76 -5.26 1.06
N MET A 138 10.61 -5.75 0.63
CA MET A 138 9.33 -5.42 1.23
C MET A 138 9.18 -6.13 2.57
N CYS A 139 8.70 -5.44 3.59
CA CYS A 139 8.33 -6.08 4.85
C CYS A 139 7.09 -6.97 4.67
N LYS A 140 6.97 -7.99 5.52
CA LYS A 140 5.76 -8.83 5.52
C LYS A 140 4.52 -7.97 5.77
N LEU A 141 3.48 -8.19 4.97
CA LEU A 141 2.20 -7.53 5.18
C LEU A 141 1.55 -8.11 6.45
N PRO A 142 1.06 -7.27 7.37
CA PRO A 142 0.41 -7.74 8.59
C PRO A 142 -0.84 -8.60 8.33
N ASN A 143 -1.15 -9.50 9.25
CA ASN A 143 -2.26 -10.45 9.12
C ASN A 143 -3.66 -9.81 9.16
N TYR A 144 -3.78 -8.50 9.35
CA TYR A 144 -5.07 -7.79 9.23
C TYR A 144 -5.35 -7.24 7.82
N TYR A 145 -4.61 -7.71 6.82
CA TYR A 145 -4.91 -7.45 5.40
C TYR A 145 -5.44 -8.70 4.73
N LEU A 146 -6.64 -8.60 4.16
CA LEU A 146 -7.23 -9.66 3.34
C LEU A 146 -7.04 -9.37 1.85
N LYS A 147 -6.77 -10.42 1.08
CA LYS A 147 -6.72 -10.34 -0.38
C LYS A 147 -8.10 -9.99 -0.93
N LEU A 148 -8.23 -8.78 -1.49
CA LEU A 148 -9.45 -8.29 -2.11
C LEU A 148 -9.60 -8.81 -3.54
N SER A 149 -8.51 -8.81 -4.31
CA SER A 149 -8.49 -9.26 -5.68
C SER A 149 -7.09 -9.67 -6.11
N GLU A 150 -7.05 -10.54 -7.12
CA GLU A 150 -5.84 -10.88 -7.86
C GLU A 150 -6.19 -10.99 -9.33
N LYS A 151 -5.38 -10.39 -10.19
CA LYS A 151 -5.51 -10.45 -11.64
C LYS A 151 -4.13 -10.76 -12.21
N ILE A 152 -4.06 -11.84 -12.98
CA ILE A 152 -2.86 -12.14 -13.76
C ILE A 152 -2.89 -11.25 -15.01
N SER A 153 -1.78 -10.62 -15.32
CA SER A 153 -1.66 -9.83 -16.53
C SER A 153 -1.76 -10.72 -17.77
N PRO A 154 -2.43 -10.28 -18.84
CA PRO A 154 -2.38 -10.97 -20.13
C PRO A 154 -0.96 -10.93 -20.72
N ASN A 155 -0.16 -9.92 -20.37
CA ASN A 155 1.23 -9.84 -20.78
C ASN A 155 2.11 -10.48 -19.72
N LYS A 156 3.03 -11.31 -20.13
CA LYS A 156 4.04 -11.91 -19.26
C LYS A 156 5.18 -10.90 -19.03
N PHE A 157 5.91 -11.08 -17.94
CA PHE A 157 7.14 -10.33 -17.70
C PHE A 157 8.20 -10.69 -18.76
N ASP A 158 8.31 -12.01 -19.03
CA ASP A 158 9.05 -12.64 -20.12
C ASP A 158 8.37 -13.97 -20.48
N ASP A 159 8.94 -14.77 -21.37
CA ASP A 159 8.32 -16.03 -21.86
C ASP A 159 7.97 -17.03 -20.76
N LYS A 160 8.61 -16.93 -19.58
CA LYS A 160 8.49 -17.90 -18.47
C LYS A 160 7.80 -17.35 -17.25
N HIS A 161 7.75 -16.00 -17.07
CA HIS A 161 7.36 -15.39 -15.80
C HIS A 161 6.13 -14.50 -15.96
N SER A 162 5.18 -14.66 -15.04
CA SER A 162 3.92 -13.90 -15.01
C SER A 162 4.03 -12.63 -14.17
N ILE A 163 3.09 -11.71 -14.39
CA ILE A 163 2.86 -10.52 -13.58
C ILE A 163 1.48 -10.66 -12.96
N HIS A 164 1.38 -10.46 -11.66
CA HIS A 164 0.12 -10.48 -10.91
C HIS A 164 -0.14 -9.12 -10.28
N TYR A 165 -1.34 -8.60 -10.46
CA TYR A 165 -1.83 -7.42 -9.76
C TYR A 165 -2.71 -7.86 -8.61
N ILE A 166 -2.24 -7.66 -7.38
CA ILE A 166 -2.89 -8.11 -6.16
C ILE A 166 -3.28 -6.90 -5.35
N ILE A 167 -4.50 -6.89 -4.85
CA ILE A 167 -4.99 -5.84 -3.95
C ILE A 167 -5.34 -6.48 -2.62
N PHE A 168 -4.75 -5.95 -1.55
CA PHE A 168 -5.11 -6.28 -0.17
C PHE A 168 -5.87 -5.13 0.46
N LYS A 169 -6.88 -5.45 1.25
CA LYS A 169 -7.68 -4.50 2.01
C LYS A 169 -7.47 -4.71 3.51
N LYS A 170 -7.22 -3.62 4.22
CA LYS A 170 -7.16 -3.63 5.69
C LYS A 170 -8.53 -3.97 6.27
N ILE A 171 -8.56 -4.90 7.22
CA ILE A 171 -9.75 -5.15 8.04
C ILE A 171 -9.92 -3.99 9.02
N HIS A 172 -11.13 -3.55 9.22
CA HIS A 172 -11.49 -2.56 10.21
C HIS A 172 -12.78 -2.95 10.96
N LYS A 173 -12.98 -2.40 12.13
CA LYS A 173 -14.20 -2.56 12.92
C LYS A 173 -15.43 -2.17 12.09
N ASN A 174 -16.54 -2.89 12.28
CA ASN A 174 -17.79 -2.76 11.53
C ASN A 174 -17.69 -3.12 10.03
N MET A 175 -16.61 -3.76 9.60
CA MET A 175 -16.49 -4.28 8.25
C MET A 175 -17.28 -5.59 8.11
N LYS A 176 -18.10 -5.71 7.04
CA LYS A 176 -18.69 -6.99 6.65
C LYS A 176 -17.63 -7.88 6.01
N ILE A 177 -17.61 -9.13 6.45
CA ILE A 177 -16.68 -10.17 5.98
C ILE A 177 -17.44 -11.47 5.75
N ILE A 178 -16.81 -12.43 5.07
CA ILE A 178 -17.29 -13.81 5.00
C ILE A 178 -16.47 -14.63 5.99
N TYR A 179 -17.17 -15.32 6.89
CA TYR A 179 -16.59 -16.26 7.87
C TYR A 179 -16.82 -17.70 7.43
N LYS A 180 -15.79 -18.53 7.52
CA LYS A 180 -15.82 -19.96 7.10
C LYS A 180 -16.48 -20.18 5.74
N ASN A 181 -16.13 -19.31 4.77
CA ASN A 181 -16.54 -19.33 3.36
C ASN A 181 -18.03 -19.13 3.04
N ASN A 182 -18.94 -19.12 4.02
CA ASN A 182 -20.38 -19.09 3.72
C ASN A 182 -21.19 -18.10 4.54
N HIS A 183 -20.67 -17.57 5.65
CA HIS A 183 -21.48 -16.76 6.57
C HIS A 183 -21.05 -15.29 6.53
N ILE A 184 -22.01 -14.40 6.24
CA ILE A 184 -21.78 -12.96 6.34
C ILE A 184 -21.73 -12.60 7.82
N SER A 185 -20.64 -12.02 8.24
CA SER A 185 -20.35 -11.63 9.61
C SER A 185 -19.85 -10.20 9.68
N MET A 186 -19.89 -9.58 10.84
CA MET A 186 -19.38 -8.24 11.07
C MET A 186 -18.19 -8.29 12.02
N VAL A 187 -17.11 -7.61 11.68
CA VAL A 187 -15.95 -7.44 12.56
C VAL A 187 -16.34 -6.51 13.71
N LYS A 188 -16.36 -7.02 14.93
CA LYS A 188 -16.63 -6.25 16.15
C LYS A 188 -15.38 -5.63 16.73
N ASP A 189 -14.28 -6.36 16.74
CA ASP A 189 -13.00 -5.85 17.20
C ASP A 189 -11.79 -6.55 16.56
N ILE A 190 -10.62 -5.93 16.66
CA ILE A 190 -9.34 -6.44 16.17
C ILE A 190 -8.34 -6.38 17.32
N HIS A 191 -7.78 -7.52 17.68
CA HIS A 191 -6.90 -7.67 18.85
C HIS A 191 -5.43 -7.77 18.42
N PHE A 192 -4.60 -6.92 18.99
CA PHE A 192 -3.16 -6.82 18.72
C PHE A 192 -2.31 -7.19 19.94
N ASP A 193 -2.93 -7.67 20.99
CA ASP A 193 -2.31 -7.97 22.29
C ASP A 193 -1.38 -9.19 22.26
N ASN A 194 -1.56 -10.10 21.29
CA ASN A 194 -0.73 -11.29 21.09
C ASN A 194 0.14 -11.24 19.82
N LEU A 195 0.77 -10.14 19.54
CA LEU A 195 1.65 -10.05 18.36
C LEU A 195 2.73 -11.15 18.35
N PRO A 196 2.95 -11.82 17.20
CA PRO A 196 2.45 -11.51 15.85
C PRO A 196 1.05 -12.05 15.51
N ASP A 197 0.41 -12.76 16.41
CA ASP A 197 -0.88 -13.42 16.19
C ASP A 197 -2.01 -12.43 16.45
N ILE A 198 -2.53 -11.85 15.37
CA ILE A 198 -3.69 -10.96 15.41
C ILE A 198 -4.94 -11.82 15.29
N TYR A 199 -5.91 -11.59 16.17
CA TYR A 199 -7.21 -12.25 16.10
C TYR A 199 -8.35 -11.23 16.08
N PHE A 200 -9.53 -11.69 15.68
CA PHE A 200 -10.69 -10.86 15.43
C PHE A 200 -11.87 -11.35 16.27
N THR A 201 -12.61 -10.43 16.87
CA THR A 201 -13.96 -10.72 17.37
C THR A 201 -14.94 -10.38 16.25
N ILE A 202 -15.76 -11.35 15.88
CA ILE A 202 -16.79 -11.21 14.85
C ILE A 202 -18.17 -11.55 15.43
N GLU A 203 -19.22 -10.95 14.88
CA GLU A 203 -20.59 -11.36 15.15
C GLU A 203 -20.99 -12.45 14.17
N TYR A 204 -21.28 -13.63 14.68
CA TYR A 204 -21.72 -14.78 13.93
C TYR A 204 -22.90 -15.42 14.62
N ASP A 205 -24.02 -15.59 13.92
CA ASP A 205 -25.26 -16.19 14.45
C ASP A 205 -25.75 -15.52 15.75
N ASN A 206 -25.75 -14.17 15.77
CA ASN A 206 -26.10 -13.32 16.92
C ASN A 206 -25.23 -13.56 18.18
N LYS A 207 -24.05 -14.15 18.01
CA LYS A 207 -23.06 -14.34 19.06
C LYS A 207 -21.72 -13.78 18.64
N GLU A 208 -20.96 -13.31 19.61
CA GLU A 208 -19.56 -12.94 19.38
C GLU A 208 -18.68 -14.18 19.46
N CYS A 209 -17.79 -14.35 18.48
CA CYS A 209 -16.77 -15.38 18.50
C CYS A 209 -15.41 -14.82 18.07
N GLN A 210 -14.35 -15.41 18.61
CA GLN A 210 -12.98 -15.09 18.21
C GLN A 210 -12.54 -15.97 17.06
N THR A 211 -11.80 -15.39 16.12
CA THR A 211 -11.28 -16.09 14.94
C THR A 211 -9.97 -15.46 14.46
N ASP A 212 -9.20 -16.24 13.73
CA ASP A 212 -8.01 -15.77 13.01
C ASP A 212 -8.32 -15.36 11.56
N ILE A 213 -7.32 -14.80 10.89
CA ILE A 213 -7.44 -14.30 9.51
C ILE A 213 -7.77 -15.41 8.51
N HIS A 214 -7.37 -16.66 8.76
CA HIS A 214 -7.50 -17.76 7.80
C HIS A 214 -8.96 -18.18 7.55
N HIS A 215 -9.85 -17.85 8.49
CA HIS A 215 -11.29 -18.11 8.38
C HIS A 215 -12.08 -16.94 7.78
N LEU A 216 -11.40 -15.84 7.39
CA LEU A 216 -12.02 -14.62 6.92
C LEU A 216 -11.75 -14.39 5.44
N SER A 217 -12.74 -13.87 4.73
CA SER A 217 -12.59 -13.33 3.39
C SER A 217 -13.43 -12.06 3.19
N ILE A 218 -13.09 -11.28 2.15
CA ILE A 218 -13.78 -10.03 1.87
C ILE A 218 -15.19 -10.30 1.36
N TYR A 219 -16.19 -9.70 2.02
CA TYR A 219 -17.53 -9.61 1.47
C TYR A 219 -17.55 -8.58 0.33
N LYS A 220 -17.95 -9.02 -0.85
CA LYS A 220 -18.14 -8.17 -2.03
C LYS A 220 -19.64 -7.98 -2.23
N ASN A 221 -20.08 -6.72 -2.14
CA ASN A 221 -21.46 -6.37 -2.53
C ASN A 221 -21.66 -6.60 -4.03
#